data_1d722aebe08246355a304af211c33cad
#
_entry.id   1d722aebe08246355a304af211c33cad
#
_cell.length_a   1.000
_cell.length_b   1.000
_cell.length_c   1.000
_cell.angle_alpha   90.00
_cell.angle_beta   90.00
_cell.angle_gamma   90.00
#
_symmetry.space_group_name_H-M   'P 1'
#
loop_
_entity.id
_entity.type
_entity.pdbx_description
1 polymer ?
#
loop_
_entity_poly.entity_id
_entity_poly.type
_entity_poly.pdbx_seq_one_letter_code
_entity_poly.pdbx_strand_id
1 'polypeptide(L)'
;VSGSYHADNVAPIILGGISLVRSTDKIDVVKLPSPKDLEVIIVRPNIEIKTSDSRKVVKKKVKIEKMVKQSANLGSFISSLYTGDFNLMSRSVVDEVVEPDRALLIPEFDKVKEISKKNGCIAVGISGSGPSIFSLSNDRISSTKILDSISNHYEKMGISYDGFISKINSQGIKILDTKWN
;
A
#
# COMPACT_ATOMS: atom_id res chain seq x y z
N VAL A 1 17.59 5.72 -8.65
CA VAL A 1 16.71 6.83 -9.03
C VAL A 1 15.85 6.35 -10.18
N SER A 2 14.53 6.46 -10.06
CA SER A 2 13.53 5.78 -10.91
C SER A 2 13.41 6.29 -12.36
N GLY A 3 14.20 7.28 -12.78
CA GLY A 3 14.19 7.86 -14.13
C GLY A 3 12.90 8.62 -14.52
N SER A 4 12.02 8.89 -13.54
CA SER A 4 10.81 9.71 -13.72
C SER A 4 10.48 10.44 -12.42
N TYR A 5 9.86 11.61 -12.55
CA TYR A 5 9.47 12.44 -11.41
C TYR A 5 8.27 11.84 -10.69
N HIS A 6 8.51 11.14 -9.55
CA HIS A 6 7.48 10.59 -8.70
C HIS A 6 7.64 11.10 -7.28
N ALA A 7 6.64 11.78 -6.77
CA ALA A 7 6.61 12.27 -5.39
C ALA A 7 5.84 11.34 -4.44
N ASP A 8 5.22 10.29 -4.94
CA ASP A 8 4.37 9.37 -4.21
C ASP A 8 5.06 8.61 -3.06
N ASN A 9 6.37 8.32 -3.21
CA ASN A 9 7.17 7.77 -2.13
C ASN A 9 7.85 8.87 -1.28
N VAL A 10 8.32 9.94 -1.92
CA VAL A 10 9.10 10.99 -1.25
C VAL A 10 8.22 11.86 -0.36
N ALA A 11 7.03 12.22 -0.81
CA ALA A 11 6.13 13.09 -0.05
C ALA A 11 5.74 12.49 1.31
N PRO A 12 5.28 11.22 1.42
CA PRO A 12 4.94 10.65 2.73
C PRO A 12 6.18 10.42 3.62
N ILE A 13 7.37 10.19 3.07
CA ILE A 13 8.60 10.09 3.87
C ILE A 13 8.90 11.44 4.53
N ILE A 14 8.82 12.54 3.78
CA ILE A 14 9.14 13.88 4.28
C ILE A 14 8.05 14.40 5.22
N LEU A 15 6.79 14.27 4.83
CA LEU A 15 5.66 14.87 5.52
C LEU A 15 5.08 13.99 6.63
N GLY A 16 5.30 12.68 6.55
CA GLY A 16 4.62 11.67 7.36
C GLY A 16 3.14 11.56 7.06
N GLY A 17 2.52 10.55 7.66
CA GLY A 17 1.08 10.30 7.53
C GLY A 17 0.69 9.74 6.16
N ILE A 18 -0.54 10.04 5.78
CA ILE A 18 -1.10 9.69 4.47
C ILE A 18 -1.09 10.95 3.61
N SER A 19 -0.58 10.85 2.39
CA SER A 19 -0.45 11.98 1.47
C SER A 19 -1.06 11.66 0.12
N LEU A 20 -1.81 12.60 -0.44
CA LEU A 20 -2.28 12.58 -1.81
C LEU A 20 -1.40 13.49 -2.66
N VAL A 21 -0.65 12.93 -3.60
CA VAL A 21 0.11 13.70 -4.58
C VAL A 21 -0.82 14.05 -5.75
N ARG A 22 -1.22 15.32 -5.84
CA ARG A 22 -2.14 15.80 -6.86
C ARG A 22 -1.40 16.14 -8.17
N SER A 23 -0.20 16.66 -8.07
CA SER A 23 0.63 17.01 -9.23
C SER A 23 2.12 16.92 -8.88
N THR A 24 2.92 16.63 -9.90
CA THR A 24 4.39 16.59 -9.83
C THR A 24 5.05 17.70 -10.64
N ASP A 25 4.35 18.33 -11.58
CA ASP A 25 4.88 19.45 -12.40
C ASP A 25 5.08 20.70 -11.54
N LYS A 26 4.07 21.06 -10.76
CA LYS A 26 4.22 21.88 -9.56
C LYS A 26 3.87 20.98 -8.40
N ILE A 27 4.82 20.78 -7.49
CA ILE A 27 4.63 19.90 -6.34
C ILE A 27 3.37 20.34 -5.58
N ASP A 28 2.35 19.51 -5.65
CA ASP A 28 1.07 19.73 -4.98
C ASP A 28 0.71 18.45 -4.23
N VAL A 29 0.84 18.53 -2.90
CA VAL A 29 0.65 17.40 -2.00
C VAL A 29 -0.35 17.78 -0.91
N VAL A 30 -1.40 17.01 -0.79
CA VAL A 30 -2.42 17.17 0.24
C VAL A 30 -2.17 16.15 1.35
N LYS A 31 -1.99 16.62 2.59
CA LYS A 31 -1.91 15.76 3.76
C LYS A 31 -3.32 15.34 4.17
N LEU A 32 -3.53 14.03 4.30
CA LEU A 32 -4.81 13.44 4.68
C LEU A 32 -4.81 13.02 6.15
N PRO A 33 -5.98 12.90 6.80
CA PRO A 33 -6.08 12.34 8.13
C PRO A 33 -5.51 10.93 8.19
N SER A 34 -4.82 10.61 9.28
CA SER A 34 -4.30 9.26 9.56
C SER A 34 -4.97 8.75 10.82
N PRO A 35 -5.85 7.75 10.73
CA PRO A 35 -6.46 7.14 11.91
C PRO A 35 -5.40 6.58 12.85
N LYS A 36 -5.48 6.92 14.15
CA LYS A 36 -4.45 6.56 15.15
C LYS A 36 -4.32 5.05 15.37
N ASP A 37 -5.44 4.35 15.20
CA ASP A 37 -5.52 2.91 15.44
C ASP A 37 -5.21 2.08 14.18
N LEU A 38 -4.92 2.74 13.06
CA LEU A 38 -4.60 2.05 11.82
C LEU A 38 -3.17 1.52 11.86
N GLU A 39 -3.03 0.22 11.73
CA GLU A 39 -1.78 -0.50 11.56
C GLU A 39 -1.60 -0.96 10.12
N VAL A 40 -0.36 -0.97 9.68
CA VAL A 40 0.05 -1.46 8.36
C VAL A 40 0.89 -2.70 8.55
N ILE A 41 0.49 -3.79 7.94
CA ILE A 41 1.27 -5.01 7.81
C ILE A 41 1.90 -4.99 6.43
N ILE A 42 3.22 -5.07 6.34
CA ILE A 42 3.95 -5.17 5.08
C ILE A 42 4.58 -6.55 4.99
N VAL A 43 4.36 -7.23 3.89
CA VAL A 43 5.06 -8.47 3.54
C VAL A 43 5.73 -8.27 2.20
N ARG A 44 7.03 -8.51 2.15
CA ARG A 44 7.85 -8.37 0.95
C ARG A 44 8.50 -9.71 0.61
N PRO A 45 8.05 -10.42 -0.43
CA PRO A 45 8.79 -11.54 -0.97
C PRO A 45 10.18 -11.09 -1.44
N ASN A 46 11.21 -11.86 -1.12
CA ASN A 46 12.60 -11.53 -1.48
C ASN A 46 12.88 -11.87 -2.96
N ILE A 47 12.12 -11.24 -3.84
CA ILE A 47 12.29 -11.27 -5.29
C ILE A 47 12.55 -9.85 -5.80
N GLU A 48 13.24 -9.75 -6.91
CA GLU A 48 13.44 -8.46 -7.58
C GLU A 48 12.40 -8.28 -8.69
N ILE A 49 11.57 -7.23 -8.57
CA ILE A 49 10.72 -6.75 -9.66
C ILE A 49 11.25 -5.37 -10.08
N LYS A 50 11.84 -5.29 -11.27
CA LYS A 50 12.27 -3.99 -11.81
C LYS A 50 11.06 -3.12 -12.05
N THR A 51 11.12 -1.86 -11.61
CA THR A 51 10.03 -0.89 -11.81
C THR A 51 9.66 -0.73 -13.28
N SER A 52 10.64 -0.86 -14.19
CA SER A 52 10.41 -0.86 -15.63
C SER A 52 9.50 -2.00 -16.09
N ASP A 53 9.67 -3.19 -15.53
CA ASP A 53 8.89 -4.36 -15.91
C ASP A 53 7.49 -4.31 -15.30
N SER A 54 7.38 -3.86 -14.05
CA SER A 54 6.10 -3.57 -13.41
C SER A 54 5.27 -2.52 -14.15
N ARG A 55 5.91 -1.61 -14.90
CA ARG A 55 5.21 -0.65 -15.76
C ARG A 55 4.81 -1.24 -17.11
N LYS A 56 5.61 -2.14 -17.67
CA LYS A 56 5.33 -2.75 -18.98
C LYS A 56 4.10 -3.64 -18.97
N VAL A 57 3.81 -4.32 -17.84
CA VAL A 57 2.65 -5.21 -17.73
C VAL A 57 1.33 -4.45 -17.63
N VAL A 58 1.36 -3.19 -17.17
CA VAL A 58 0.14 -2.38 -17.01
C VAL A 58 -0.43 -1.97 -18.37
N LYS A 59 -1.70 -2.23 -18.57
CA LYS A 59 -2.43 -1.87 -19.79
C LYS A 59 -2.46 -0.36 -19.98
N LYS A 60 -2.12 0.09 -21.18
CA LYS A 60 -2.10 1.52 -21.54
C LYS A 60 -3.50 2.12 -21.76
N LYS A 61 -4.52 1.28 -21.94
CA LYS A 61 -5.90 1.70 -22.16
C LYS A 61 -6.81 1.03 -21.14
N VAL A 62 -7.69 1.81 -20.55
CA VAL A 62 -8.63 1.37 -19.52
C VAL A 62 -10.05 1.72 -19.97
N LYS A 63 -11.00 0.82 -19.75
CA LYS A 63 -12.41 1.09 -20.01
C LYS A 63 -12.91 2.19 -19.09
N ILE A 64 -13.79 3.06 -19.59
CA ILE A 64 -14.32 4.18 -18.80
C ILE A 64 -15.04 3.72 -17.53
N GLU A 65 -15.71 2.56 -17.56
CA GLU A 65 -16.38 2.00 -16.38
C GLU A 65 -15.39 1.67 -15.25
N LYS A 66 -14.20 1.17 -15.59
CA LYS A 66 -13.13 0.92 -14.61
C LYS A 66 -12.56 2.22 -14.04
N MET A 67 -12.40 3.25 -14.89
CA MET A 67 -11.95 4.57 -14.43
C MET A 67 -12.96 5.21 -13.48
N VAL A 68 -14.26 5.10 -13.76
CA VAL A 68 -15.32 5.58 -12.88
C VAL A 68 -15.26 4.87 -11.52
N LYS A 69 -15.14 3.54 -11.50
CA LYS A 69 -14.97 2.77 -10.26
C LYS A 69 -13.71 3.18 -9.49
N GLN A 70 -12.57 3.29 -10.18
CA GLN A 70 -11.30 3.70 -9.56
C GLN A 70 -11.41 5.08 -8.91
N SER A 71 -12.04 6.03 -9.60
CA SER A 71 -12.27 7.38 -9.06
C SER A 71 -13.22 7.38 -7.87
N ALA A 72 -14.28 6.58 -7.93
CA ALA A 72 -15.21 6.41 -6.82
C ALA A 72 -14.50 5.76 -5.61
N ASN A 73 -13.69 4.74 -5.82
CA ASN A 73 -12.88 4.10 -4.79
C ASN A 73 -11.93 5.09 -4.12
N LEU A 74 -11.21 5.90 -4.91
CA LEU A 74 -10.32 6.93 -4.37
C LEU A 74 -11.07 7.96 -3.53
N GLY A 75 -12.17 8.50 -4.04
CA GLY A 75 -13.01 9.45 -3.31
C GLY A 75 -13.58 8.87 -2.02
N SER A 76 -14.05 7.62 -2.06
CA SER A 76 -14.57 6.90 -0.90
C SER A 76 -13.46 6.59 0.13
N PHE A 77 -12.27 6.21 -0.31
CA PHE A 77 -11.12 6.04 0.58
C PHE A 77 -10.78 7.34 1.31
N ILE A 78 -10.67 8.46 0.59
CA ILE A 78 -10.42 9.76 1.21
C ILE A 78 -11.53 10.11 2.20
N SER A 79 -12.80 9.93 1.84
CA SER A 79 -13.94 10.14 2.74
C SER A 79 -13.82 9.29 4.01
N SER A 80 -13.43 8.02 3.89
CA SER A 80 -13.26 7.12 5.03
C SER A 80 -12.19 7.58 6.01
N LEU A 81 -11.13 8.24 5.53
CA LEU A 81 -10.09 8.81 6.40
C LEU A 81 -10.62 9.99 7.24
N TYR A 82 -11.50 10.82 6.66
CA TYR A 82 -12.10 11.94 7.37
C TYR A 82 -13.20 11.53 8.35
N THR A 83 -13.96 10.48 8.02
CA THR A 83 -15.07 10.00 8.83
C THR A 83 -14.69 8.92 9.84
N GLY A 84 -13.50 8.31 9.69
CA GLY A 84 -13.09 7.15 10.49
C GLY A 84 -13.88 5.87 10.17
N ASP A 85 -14.54 5.81 9.00
CA ASP A 85 -15.35 4.67 8.59
C ASP A 85 -14.49 3.56 7.97
N PHE A 86 -14.08 2.60 8.80
CA PHE A 86 -13.30 1.44 8.33
C PHE A 86 -14.08 0.50 7.42
N ASN A 87 -15.42 0.46 7.49
CA ASN A 87 -16.24 -0.32 6.56
C ASN A 87 -16.22 0.32 5.15
N LEU A 88 -16.28 1.65 5.09
CA LEU A 88 -16.12 2.36 3.82
C LEU A 88 -14.70 2.19 3.29
N MET A 89 -13.67 2.30 4.14
CA MET A 89 -12.27 2.06 3.77
C MET A 89 -12.08 0.67 3.16
N SER A 90 -12.62 -0.37 3.80
CA SER A 90 -12.52 -1.76 3.34
C SER A 90 -13.09 -1.96 1.92
N ARG A 91 -14.17 -1.26 1.58
CA ARG A 91 -14.81 -1.33 0.26
C ARG A 91 -14.11 -0.46 -0.79
N SER A 92 -13.26 0.46 -0.36
CA SER A 92 -12.69 1.51 -1.20
C SER A 92 -11.23 1.26 -1.59
N VAL A 93 -10.47 0.52 -0.78
CA VAL A 93 -9.07 0.17 -1.09
C VAL A 93 -9.06 -1.01 -2.06
N VAL A 94 -9.51 -0.72 -3.27
CA VAL A 94 -9.58 -1.67 -4.40
C VAL A 94 -9.03 -0.96 -5.63
N ASP A 95 -7.92 -1.48 -6.18
CA ASP A 95 -7.37 -1.01 -7.44
C ASP A 95 -7.92 -1.83 -8.61
N GLU A 96 -8.78 -1.19 -9.40
CA GLU A 96 -9.44 -1.78 -10.58
C GLU A 96 -8.56 -1.74 -11.83
N VAL A 97 -7.49 -0.95 -11.81
CA VAL A 97 -6.73 -0.58 -13.01
C VAL A 97 -5.37 -1.24 -13.05
N VAL A 98 -4.59 -1.14 -11.99
CA VAL A 98 -3.17 -1.49 -11.99
C VAL A 98 -2.91 -2.82 -11.27
N GLU A 99 -3.54 -3.06 -10.13
CA GLU A 99 -3.34 -4.27 -9.33
C GLU A 99 -3.57 -5.56 -10.12
N PRO A 100 -4.63 -5.70 -10.96
CA PRO A 100 -4.87 -6.95 -11.71
C PRO A 100 -3.72 -7.35 -12.64
N ASP A 101 -3.01 -6.38 -13.20
CA ASP A 101 -1.87 -6.64 -14.08
C ASP A 101 -0.58 -6.89 -13.28
N ARG A 102 -0.33 -6.14 -12.19
CA ARG A 102 0.86 -6.27 -11.34
C ARG A 102 0.84 -7.50 -10.45
N ALA A 103 -0.32 -7.95 -10.03
CA ALA A 103 -0.51 -9.15 -9.22
C ALA A 103 0.18 -10.37 -9.84
N LEU A 104 0.20 -10.47 -11.17
CA LEU A 104 0.82 -11.56 -11.92
C LEU A 104 2.35 -11.65 -11.72
N LEU A 105 2.99 -10.58 -11.26
CA LEU A 105 4.43 -10.53 -10.99
C LEU A 105 4.79 -10.91 -9.55
N ILE A 106 3.79 -11.00 -8.65
CA ILE A 106 4.02 -11.22 -7.22
C ILE A 106 3.61 -12.65 -6.85
N PRO A 107 4.54 -13.48 -6.39
CA PRO A 107 4.22 -14.86 -6.03
C PRO A 107 3.12 -14.90 -4.96
N GLU A 108 2.13 -15.77 -5.19
CA GLU A 108 1.04 -16.05 -4.25
C GLU A 108 0.19 -14.83 -3.84
N PHE A 109 0.18 -13.73 -4.64
CA PHE A 109 -0.52 -12.48 -4.29
C PHE A 109 -1.99 -12.74 -3.95
N ASP A 110 -2.72 -13.48 -4.77
CA ASP A 110 -4.15 -13.76 -4.53
C ASP A 110 -4.36 -14.56 -3.24
N LYS A 111 -3.44 -15.48 -2.93
CA LYS A 111 -3.49 -16.25 -1.69
C LYS A 111 -3.19 -15.39 -0.47
N VAL A 112 -2.20 -14.50 -0.55
CA VAL A 112 -1.90 -13.53 0.49
C VAL A 112 -3.11 -12.62 0.73
N LYS A 113 -3.78 -12.18 -0.33
CA LYS A 113 -5.00 -11.38 -0.25
C LYS A 113 -6.16 -12.13 0.42
N GLU A 114 -6.35 -13.40 0.09
CA GLU A 114 -7.34 -14.29 0.75
C GLU A 114 -7.02 -14.45 2.24
N ILE A 115 -5.77 -14.79 2.58
CA ILE A 115 -5.30 -14.96 3.97
C ILE A 115 -5.54 -13.69 4.78
N SER A 116 -5.16 -12.52 4.24
CA SER A 116 -5.35 -11.23 4.91
C SER A 116 -6.83 -10.97 5.21
N LYS A 117 -7.71 -11.16 4.23
CA LYS A 117 -9.16 -10.99 4.40
C LYS A 117 -9.75 -11.94 5.44
N LYS A 118 -9.36 -13.22 5.40
CA LYS A 118 -9.80 -14.25 6.37
C LYS A 118 -9.41 -13.93 7.81
N ASN A 119 -8.29 -13.23 8.00
CA ASN A 119 -7.78 -12.83 9.31
C ASN A 119 -8.20 -11.40 9.71
N GLY A 120 -9.20 -10.81 9.05
CA GLY A 120 -9.83 -9.56 9.46
C GLY A 120 -9.11 -8.30 9.01
N CYS A 121 -8.34 -8.32 7.91
CA CYS A 121 -7.80 -7.07 7.38
C CYS A 121 -8.92 -6.15 6.89
N ILE A 122 -8.75 -4.86 7.11
CA ILE A 122 -9.61 -3.81 6.55
C ILE A 122 -9.39 -3.74 5.04
N ALA A 123 -8.14 -3.76 4.60
CA ALA A 123 -7.78 -3.66 3.19
C ALA A 123 -6.46 -4.37 2.93
N VAL A 124 -6.23 -4.76 1.68
CA VAL A 124 -4.99 -5.37 1.22
C VAL A 124 -4.74 -5.02 -0.24
N GLY A 125 -3.49 -4.75 -0.59
CA GLY A 125 -3.09 -4.37 -1.94
C GLY A 125 -1.58 -4.37 -2.15
N ILE A 126 -1.16 -3.98 -3.35
CA ILE A 126 0.26 -3.88 -3.72
C ILE A 126 0.80 -2.53 -3.28
N SER A 127 1.96 -2.52 -2.63
CA SER A 127 2.68 -1.30 -2.29
C SER A 127 3.53 -0.84 -3.47
N GLY A 128 3.18 0.28 -4.06
CA GLY A 128 3.90 0.87 -5.20
C GLY A 128 3.92 -0.06 -6.42
N SER A 129 5.13 -0.38 -6.92
CA SER A 129 5.31 -1.30 -8.04
C SER A 129 5.32 -2.78 -7.63
N GLY A 130 5.22 -3.08 -6.34
CA GLY A 130 5.52 -4.40 -5.79
C GLY A 130 7.04 -4.62 -5.64
N PRO A 131 7.48 -5.77 -5.17
CA PRO A 131 6.70 -6.95 -4.77
C PRO A 131 6.04 -6.83 -3.38
N SER A 132 6.26 -5.73 -2.66
CA SER A 132 5.69 -5.55 -1.33
C SER A 132 4.16 -5.50 -1.38
N ILE A 133 3.53 -6.23 -0.46
CA ILE A 133 2.08 -6.26 -0.25
C ILE A 133 1.82 -5.58 1.09
N PHE A 134 0.81 -4.71 1.14
CA PHE A 134 0.34 -4.15 2.39
C PHE A 134 -1.01 -4.74 2.78
N SER A 135 -1.24 -4.87 4.08
CA SER A 135 -2.57 -5.06 4.66
C SER A 135 -2.81 -4.00 5.72
N LEU A 136 -4.05 -3.56 5.88
CA LEU A 136 -4.46 -2.60 6.90
C LEU A 136 -5.30 -3.29 7.96
N SER A 137 -5.08 -2.96 9.22
CA SER A 137 -5.89 -3.42 10.35
C SER A 137 -6.02 -2.29 11.39
N ASN A 138 -7.05 -2.31 12.20
CA ASN A 138 -7.21 -1.43 13.36
C ASN A 138 -7.13 -2.20 14.69
N ASP A 139 -6.65 -3.43 14.63
CA ASP A 139 -6.51 -4.31 15.79
C ASP A 139 -5.18 -5.07 15.72
N ARG A 140 -4.39 -4.99 16.80
CA ARG A 140 -3.08 -5.63 16.90
C ARG A 140 -3.13 -7.15 16.82
N ILE A 141 -4.17 -7.77 17.36
CA ILE A 141 -4.34 -9.22 17.34
C ILE A 141 -4.54 -9.68 15.89
N SER A 142 -5.41 -9.00 15.16
CA SER A 142 -5.63 -9.25 13.73
C SER A 142 -4.38 -9.00 12.90
N SER A 143 -3.65 -7.91 13.16
CA SER A 143 -2.37 -7.61 12.50
C SER A 143 -1.35 -8.74 12.66
N THR A 144 -1.20 -9.26 13.88
CA THR A 144 -0.29 -10.38 14.15
C THR A 144 -0.74 -11.65 13.45
N LYS A 145 -2.04 -12.00 13.54
CA LYS A 145 -2.59 -13.18 12.85
C LYS A 145 -2.41 -13.13 11.33
N ILE A 146 -2.58 -11.94 10.73
CA ILE A 146 -2.36 -11.73 9.29
C ILE A 146 -0.92 -12.05 8.95
N LEU A 147 0.04 -11.43 9.64
CA LEU A 147 1.46 -11.65 9.38
C LEU A 147 1.85 -13.11 9.58
N ASP A 148 1.48 -13.72 10.69
CA ASP A 148 1.82 -15.12 11.00
C ASP A 148 1.24 -16.09 9.95
N SER A 149 -0.01 -15.85 9.52
CA SER A 149 -0.67 -16.71 8.53
C SER A 149 -0.01 -16.59 7.15
N ILE A 150 0.42 -15.38 6.74
CA ILE A 150 1.15 -15.17 5.49
C ILE A 150 2.54 -15.80 5.60
N SER A 151 3.23 -15.62 6.72
CA SER A 151 4.53 -16.20 7.02
C SER A 151 4.50 -17.73 6.89
N ASN A 152 3.58 -18.37 7.58
CA ASN A 152 3.37 -19.82 7.49
C ASN A 152 3.08 -20.31 6.05
N HIS A 153 2.38 -19.50 5.26
CA HIS A 153 2.10 -19.84 3.85
C HIS A 153 3.36 -19.73 3.01
N TYR A 154 4.11 -18.63 3.12
CA TYR A 154 5.34 -18.42 2.36
C TYR A 154 6.44 -19.44 2.72
N GLU A 155 6.58 -19.79 4.00
CA GLU A 155 7.50 -20.85 4.45
C GLU A 155 7.16 -22.20 3.81
N LYS A 156 5.88 -22.59 3.78
CA LYS A 156 5.44 -23.83 3.12
C LYS A 156 5.70 -23.84 1.61
N MET A 157 5.66 -22.67 0.99
CA MET A 157 5.94 -22.50 -0.44
C MET A 157 7.43 -22.34 -0.74
N GLY A 158 8.30 -22.29 0.30
CA GLY A 158 9.73 -22.03 0.13
C GLY A 158 10.07 -20.61 -0.34
N ILE A 159 9.15 -19.64 -0.11
CA ILE A 159 9.34 -18.26 -0.50
C ILE A 159 9.98 -17.50 0.66
N SER A 160 11.19 -16.98 0.43
CA SER A 160 11.84 -16.06 1.38
C SER A 160 11.14 -14.69 1.36
N TYR A 161 11.00 -14.06 2.52
CA TYR A 161 10.26 -12.80 2.68
C TYR A 161 10.76 -12.00 3.87
N ASP A 162 10.44 -10.70 3.88
CA ASP A 162 10.50 -9.84 5.06
C ASP A 162 9.08 -9.44 5.47
N GLY A 163 8.81 -9.42 6.78
CA GLY A 163 7.50 -9.07 7.32
C GLY A 163 7.58 -8.01 8.42
N PHE A 164 6.69 -7.00 8.39
CA PHE A 164 6.67 -5.89 9.35
C PHE A 164 5.25 -5.52 9.74
N ILE A 165 5.06 -5.11 11.00
CA ILE A 165 3.84 -4.46 11.48
C ILE A 165 4.24 -3.11 12.06
N SER A 166 3.60 -2.04 11.60
CA SER A 166 3.87 -0.68 12.04
C SER A 166 2.59 0.16 12.10
N LYS A 167 2.60 1.18 12.94
CA LYS A 167 1.64 2.29 12.84
C LYS A 167 2.09 3.28 11.77
N ILE A 168 1.15 4.09 11.29
CA ILE A 168 1.46 5.18 10.37
C ILE A 168 2.24 6.27 11.13
N ASN A 169 3.48 6.53 10.71
CA ASN A 169 4.29 7.61 11.28
C ASN A 169 3.76 8.97 10.80
N SER A 170 3.16 9.75 11.69
CA SER A 170 2.57 11.05 11.37
C SER A 170 3.59 12.21 11.26
N GLN A 171 4.84 12.00 11.68
CA GLN A 171 5.83 13.09 11.84
C GLN A 171 6.80 13.22 10.65
N GLY A 172 6.87 12.19 9.77
CA GLY A 172 7.82 12.20 8.67
C GLY A 172 9.29 12.12 9.12
N ILE A 173 10.17 12.70 8.31
CA ILE A 173 11.61 12.70 8.57
C ILE A 173 11.97 13.61 9.75
N LYS A 174 12.93 13.17 10.56
CA LYS A 174 13.50 13.97 11.67
C LYS A 174 15.01 14.06 11.53
N ILE A 175 15.55 15.24 11.76
CA ILE A 175 17.00 15.44 11.92
C ILE A 175 17.32 15.18 13.40
N LEU A 176 18.08 14.14 13.68
CA LEU A 176 18.44 13.75 15.04
C LEU A 176 19.72 14.45 15.55
N ASP A 177 20.65 14.77 14.65
CA ASP A 177 21.87 15.52 14.94
C ASP A 177 22.24 16.40 13.74
N THR A 178 22.68 17.64 14.04
CA THR A 178 23.14 18.62 13.04
C THR A 178 24.64 18.87 13.13
N LYS A 179 25.38 18.18 13.99
CA LYS A 179 26.84 18.29 14.08
C LYS A 179 27.47 17.49 12.94
N TRP A 180 28.00 18.22 11.98
CA TRP A 180 28.91 17.67 10.97
C TRP A 180 30.32 17.77 11.55
N ASN A 181 30.99 16.63 11.79
CA ASN A 181 32.40 16.56 12.09
C ASN A 181 33.21 16.71 10.80
#